data_aaaece8abc0315e479ca289b90350e95
#
_entry.id   aaaece8abc0315e479ca289b90350e95
#
_cell.length_a   1.000
_cell.length_b   1.000
_cell.length_c   1.000
_cell.angle_alpha   90.00
_cell.angle_beta   90.00
_cell.angle_gamma   90.00
#
_symmetry.space_group_name_H-M   'P 1'
#
loop_
_entity.id
_entity.type
_entity.pdbx_description
1 polymer ?
#
loop_
_entity_poly.entity_id
_entity_poly.type
_entity_poly.pdbx_seq_one_letter_code
_entity_poly.pdbx_strand_id
1 'polypeptide(L)'
;DLGKNHLFPGVLVENGGYAAIRSGVKGTFHNVAAAPIDDYSISCIMGAAVKNEGSRFSIDGGIELIFTDSRLQGVFGYGVHPESHTGGSGNTVSRAAGKEHAIRIALENTSFFCIAGAAAGGTVNGNIDISADNASKGKNNWGDFYRTGITGIGSGDNLYLPIGAVTVNGDINLSLFDDSCNTVYGGYFFTNTGDAGFVNGNISITIRDSGSR
;
A
#
# COMPACT_ATOMS: atom_id res chain seq x y z
N ASP A 1 -0.75 8.64 -18.20
CA ASP A 1 0.05 9.54 -17.38
C ASP A 1 -0.74 9.94 -16.14
N LEU A 2 -0.21 9.60 -14.97
CA LEU A 2 -0.84 9.99 -13.71
C LEU A 2 -0.39 11.41 -13.38
N GLY A 3 -1.29 12.38 -13.47
CA GLY A 3 -1.01 13.77 -13.11
C GLY A 3 -0.57 13.93 -11.63
N LYS A 4 -0.33 15.16 -11.20
CA LYS A 4 0.06 15.48 -9.81
C LYS A 4 -1.15 15.37 -8.87
N ASN A 5 -0.93 14.89 -7.65
CA ASN A 5 -1.94 14.77 -6.58
C ASN A 5 -3.21 14.00 -6.98
N HIS A 6 -3.06 12.97 -7.81
CA HIS A 6 -4.19 12.15 -8.17
C HIS A 6 -4.26 10.88 -7.32
N LEU A 7 -5.44 10.60 -6.81
CA LEU A 7 -5.78 9.34 -6.20
C LEU A 7 -6.54 8.48 -7.22
N PHE A 8 -6.09 7.24 -7.39
CA PHE A 8 -6.77 6.24 -8.21
C PHE A 8 -7.23 5.09 -7.30
N PRO A 9 -8.36 5.23 -6.61
CA PRO A 9 -8.90 4.18 -5.77
C PRO A 9 -9.72 3.21 -6.59
N GLY A 10 -9.59 1.91 -6.31
CA GLY A 10 -10.56 0.92 -6.79
C GLY A 10 -11.93 1.11 -6.13
N VAL A 11 -11.91 1.50 -4.86
CA VAL A 11 -13.10 1.88 -4.07
C VAL A 11 -12.79 3.16 -3.31
N LEU A 12 -13.68 4.14 -3.37
CA LEU A 12 -13.62 5.35 -2.55
C LEU A 12 -14.89 5.46 -1.72
N VAL A 13 -14.73 5.64 -0.41
CA VAL A 13 -15.84 5.86 0.52
C VAL A 13 -15.69 7.21 1.18
N GLU A 14 -16.70 8.06 1.06
CA GLU A 14 -16.72 9.44 1.52
C GLU A 14 -17.93 9.73 2.41
N ASN A 15 -17.90 10.88 3.08
CA ASN A 15 -19.03 11.47 3.81
C ASN A 15 -19.63 10.56 4.91
N GLY A 16 -18.77 9.82 5.62
CA GLY A 16 -19.22 8.90 6.66
C GLY A 16 -19.96 7.67 6.14
N GLY A 17 -19.86 7.40 4.83
CA GLY A 17 -20.54 6.28 4.18
C GLY A 17 -19.92 4.92 4.50
N TYR A 18 -20.63 3.87 4.07
CA TYR A 18 -20.18 2.48 4.16
C TYR A 18 -20.32 1.77 2.83
N ALA A 19 -19.26 1.10 2.38
CA ALA A 19 -19.28 0.23 1.20
C ALA A 19 -18.98 -1.21 1.57
N ALA A 20 -19.76 -2.15 1.03
CA ALA A 20 -19.53 -3.58 1.15
C ALA A 20 -19.26 -4.18 -0.22
N ILE A 21 -18.03 -4.71 -0.42
CA ILE A 21 -17.57 -5.36 -1.65
C ILE A 21 -17.39 -6.85 -1.37
N ARG A 22 -18.18 -7.68 -2.00
CA ARG A 22 -18.19 -9.14 -1.71
C ARG A 22 -17.26 -9.96 -2.60
N SER A 23 -16.78 -9.40 -3.69
CA SER A 23 -15.94 -10.11 -4.69
C SER A 23 -14.48 -9.71 -4.70
N GLY A 24 -14.09 -8.79 -3.84
CA GLY A 24 -12.73 -8.24 -3.82
C GLY A 24 -12.49 -7.12 -4.83
N VAL A 25 -11.29 -6.55 -4.75
CA VAL A 25 -10.81 -5.48 -5.64
C VAL A 25 -9.56 -5.98 -6.35
N LYS A 26 -9.55 -5.89 -7.69
CA LYS A 26 -8.41 -6.30 -8.50
C LYS A 26 -8.04 -5.21 -9.49
N GLY A 27 -6.75 -4.82 -9.49
CA GLY A 27 -6.16 -3.90 -10.46
C GLY A 27 -4.94 -4.53 -11.12
N THR A 28 -4.85 -4.42 -12.46
CA THR A 28 -3.67 -4.79 -13.23
C THR A 28 -3.25 -3.59 -14.05
N PHE A 29 -1.99 -3.18 -13.91
CA PHE A 29 -1.45 -1.95 -14.47
C PHE A 29 -0.18 -2.29 -15.26
N HIS A 30 -0.11 -1.82 -16.50
CA HIS A 30 1.04 -2.02 -17.36
C HIS A 30 1.45 -0.70 -17.98
N ASN A 31 2.75 -0.41 -17.95
CA ASN A 31 3.34 0.79 -18.54
C ASN A 31 2.71 2.10 -18.02
N VAL A 32 2.43 2.15 -16.71
CA VAL A 32 1.91 3.34 -16.04
C VAL A 32 3.07 4.23 -15.63
N ALA A 33 3.01 5.52 -15.96
CA ALA A 33 4.01 6.50 -15.56
C ALA A 33 3.40 7.58 -14.67
N ALA A 34 3.83 7.65 -13.42
CA ALA A 34 3.54 8.78 -12.55
C ALA A 34 4.42 9.97 -12.93
N ALA A 35 3.89 11.19 -12.80
CA ALA A 35 4.68 12.39 -12.93
C ALA A 35 5.82 12.42 -11.91
N PRO A 36 6.96 13.11 -12.17
CA PRO A 36 7.97 13.34 -11.17
C PRO A 36 7.38 14.01 -9.92
N ILE A 37 7.93 13.66 -8.74
CA ILE A 37 7.56 14.34 -7.50
C ILE A 37 8.09 15.77 -7.56
N ASP A 38 7.18 16.74 -7.56
CA ASP A 38 7.50 18.15 -7.33
C ASP A 38 6.74 18.57 -6.09
N ASP A 39 7.38 19.29 -5.19
CA ASP A 39 6.74 20.01 -4.09
C ASP A 39 5.68 19.22 -3.32
N TYR A 40 6.06 18.04 -2.78
CA TYR A 40 5.22 17.24 -1.87
C TYR A 40 3.92 16.68 -2.47
N SER A 41 3.76 16.69 -3.77
CA SER A 41 2.60 16.12 -4.42
C SER A 41 2.81 14.65 -4.77
N ILE A 42 2.04 13.75 -4.18
CA ILE A 42 2.16 12.31 -4.41
C ILE A 42 0.87 11.78 -5.05
N SER A 43 1.03 11.11 -6.20
CA SER A 43 -0.05 10.36 -6.82
C SER A 43 -0.08 8.94 -6.26
N CYS A 44 -1.25 8.50 -5.80
CA CYS A 44 -1.42 7.21 -5.16
C CYS A 44 -2.38 6.32 -5.93
N ILE A 45 -2.02 5.03 -6.04
CA ILE A 45 -2.94 3.98 -6.47
C ILE A 45 -3.31 3.17 -5.23
N MET A 46 -4.60 3.06 -4.95
CA MET A 46 -5.11 2.35 -3.79
C MET A 46 -6.17 1.34 -4.22
N GLY A 47 -6.15 0.15 -3.65
CA GLY A 47 -7.25 -0.79 -3.80
C GLY A 47 -8.54 -0.24 -3.20
N ALA A 48 -8.45 0.36 -2.02
CA ALA A 48 -9.55 1.08 -1.40
C ALA A 48 -9.06 2.33 -0.65
N ALA A 49 -9.89 3.35 -0.59
CA ALA A 49 -9.61 4.56 0.16
C ALA A 49 -10.84 5.03 0.95
N VAL A 50 -10.58 5.66 2.10
CA VAL A 50 -11.60 6.36 2.89
C VAL A 50 -11.27 7.85 2.94
N LYS A 51 -12.30 8.69 2.81
CA LYS A 51 -12.20 10.14 2.95
C LYS A 51 -13.22 10.58 3.99
N ASN A 52 -12.78 11.35 4.94
CA ASN A 52 -13.55 11.84 6.08
C ASN A 52 -13.76 10.81 7.21
N GLU A 53 -13.96 11.35 8.38
CA GLU A 53 -14.29 10.59 9.58
C GLU A 53 -15.59 9.78 9.40
N GLY A 54 -15.64 8.57 9.96
CA GLY A 54 -16.78 7.69 9.87
C GLY A 54 -16.91 6.89 8.56
N SER A 55 -16.18 7.27 7.50
CA SER A 55 -16.13 6.50 6.26
C SER A 55 -15.44 5.16 6.48
N ARG A 56 -16.03 4.07 5.98
CA ARG A 56 -15.48 2.72 6.13
C ARG A 56 -15.94 1.79 5.03
N PHE A 57 -15.22 0.69 4.86
CA PHE A 57 -15.58 -0.37 3.91
C PHE A 57 -15.37 -1.77 4.50
N SER A 58 -16.03 -2.75 3.88
CA SER A 58 -15.74 -4.18 4.01
C SER A 58 -15.51 -4.78 2.63
N ILE A 59 -14.38 -5.48 2.46
CA ILE A 59 -14.02 -6.18 1.22
C ILE A 59 -13.80 -7.64 1.55
N ASP A 60 -14.66 -8.53 1.05
CA ASP A 60 -14.64 -9.95 1.40
C ASP A 60 -13.81 -10.82 0.45
N GLY A 61 -13.40 -10.32 -0.71
CA GLY A 61 -12.62 -11.04 -1.71
C GLY A 61 -11.15 -10.66 -1.79
N GLY A 62 -10.70 -9.82 -0.86
CA GLY A 62 -9.32 -9.31 -0.83
C GLY A 62 -9.05 -8.18 -1.83
N ILE A 63 -7.83 -7.69 -1.79
CA ILE A 63 -7.30 -6.65 -2.69
C ILE A 63 -6.08 -7.22 -3.40
N GLU A 64 -6.07 -7.16 -4.73
CA GLU A 64 -4.94 -7.57 -5.56
C GLU A 64 -4.55 -6.46 -6.52
N LEU A 65 -3.33 -5.93 -6.41
CA LEU A 65 -2.77 -4.91 -7.29
C LEU A 65 -1.49 -5.43 -7.93
N ILE A 66 -1.45 -5.48 -9.26
CA ILE A 66 -0.32 -6.00 -10.03
C ILE A 66 0.17 -4.91 -10.99
N PHE A 67 1.46 -4.64 -10.97
CA PHE A 67 2.12 -3.62 -11.78
C PHE A 67 3.27 -4.24 -12.55
N THR A 68 3.35 -3.91 -13.85
CA THR A 68 4.47 -4.29 -14.71
C THR A 68 4.95 -3.09 -15.52
N ASP A 69 6.29 -2.99 -15.71
CA ASP A 69 6.94 -1.99 -16.55
C ASP A 69 6.51 -0.55 -16.23
N SER A 70 6.35 -0.23 -14.94
CA SER A 70 5.73 1.02 -14.52
C SER A 70 6.65 1.87 -13.65
N ARG A 71 6.29 3.14 -13.48
CA ARG A 71 6.90 4.06 -12.53
C ARG A 71 5.82 4.70 -11.67
N LEU A 72 5.84 4.44 -10.39
CA LEU A 72 4.79 4.76 -9.44
C LEU A 72 5.32 5.64 -8.30
N GLN A 73 4.44 6.43 -7.70
CA GLN A 73 4.75 7.15 -6.47
C GLN A 73 4.29 6.34 -5.25
N GLY A 74 2.99 6.34 -4.95
CA GLY A 74 2.42 5.59 -3.85
C GLY A 74 1.54 4.43 -4.31
N VAL A 75 1.71 3.26 -3.68
CA VAL A 75 0.85 2.09 -3.90
C VAL A 75 0.38 1.58 -2.55
N PHE A 76 -0.92 1.50 -2.35
CA PHE A 76 -1.51 1.04 -1.10
C PHE A 76 -2.57 -0.03 -1.36
N GLY A 77 -2.56 -1.10 -0.59
CA GLY A 77 -3.69 -2.01 -0.57
C GLY A 77 -4.95 -1.24 -0.19
N TYR A 78 -4.92 -0.55 0.94
CA TYR A 78 -5.91 0.47 1.25
C TYR A 78 -5.33 1.59 2.11
N GLY A 79 -6.00 2.75 2.12
CA GLY A 79 -5.49 3.91 2.86
C GLY A 79 -6.51 5.01 3.05
N VAL A 80 -6.01 6.13 3.54
CA VAL A 80 -6.76 7.39 3.68
C VAL A 80 -6.51 8.26 2.46
N HIS A 81 -7.54 8.92 1.97
CA HIS A 81 -7.41 9.89 0.89
C HIS A 81 -6.39 10.99 1.27
N PRO A 82 -5.44 11.35 0.40
CA PRO A 82 -4.39 12.31 0.74
C PRO A 82 -4.90 13.69 1.22
N GLU A 83 -6.08 14.12 0.77
CA GLU A 83 -6.71 15.36 1.22
C GLU A 83 -7.45 15.22 2.57
N SER A 84 -7.54 14.01 3.11
CA SER A 84 -8.21 13.78 4.39
C SER A 84 -7.21 13.95 5.52
N HIS A 85 -7.57 14.76 6.51
CA HIS A 85 -6.77 14.94 7.73
C HIS A 85 -7.22 14.01 8.87
N THR A 86 -8.21 13.16 8.62
CA THR A 86 -8.75 12.23 9.61
C THR A 86 -8.69 10.80 9.07
N GLY A 87 -8.11 9.88 9.83
CA GLY A 87 -8.07 8.47 9.50
C GLY A 87 -9.45 7.83 9.58
N GLY A 88 -9.78 6.98 8.62
CA GLY A 88 -10.92 6.07 8.75
C GLY A 88 -10.58 4.96 9.74
N SER A 89 -11.57 4.51 10.49
CA SER A 89 -11.47 3.34 11.37
C SER A 89 -12.57 2.33 11.02
N GLY A 90 -12.35 1.06 11.38
CA GLY A 90 -13.34 0.01 11.16
C GLY A 90 -13.41 -0.50 9.72
N ASN A 91 -12.37 -0.27 8.92
CA ASN A 91 -12.22 -0.91 7.63
C ASN A 91 -11.96 -2.41 7.80
N THR A 92 -12.46 -3.23 6.88
CA THR A 92 -12.20 -4.66 6.90
C THR A 92 -11.83 -5.14 5.49
N VAL A 93 -10.72 -5.89 5.40
CA VAL A 93 -10.33 -6.60 4.20
C VAL A 93 -10.15 -8.06 4.56
N SER A 94 -10.94 -8.94 3.95
CA SER A 94 -10.88 -10.37 4.19
C SER A 94 -10.47 -11.10 2.91
N ARG A 95 -9.65 -12.12 3.05
CA ARG A 95 -9.21 -12.99 1.95
C ARG A 95 -10.41 -13.67 1.28
N ALA A 96 -10.28 -13.94 -0.01
CA ALA A 96 -11.22 -14.82 -0.69
C ALA A 96 -11.12 -16.25 -0.16
N ALA A 97 -12.20 -17.01 -0.27
CA ALA A 97 -12.20 -18.42 0.09
C ALA A 97 -11.12 -19.18 -0.70
N GLY A 98 -10.32 -19.98 0.01
CA GLY A 98 -9.21 -20.74 -0.58
C GLY A 98 -7.95 -19.92 -0.94
N LYS A 99 -7.90 -18.64 -0.60
CA LYS A 99 -6.71 -17.80 -0.71
C LYS A 99 -6.10 -17.55 0.68
N GLU A 100 -4.78 -17.35 0.72
CA GLU A 100 -4.09 -16.99 1.97
C GLU A 100 -4.02 -15.48 2.14
N HIS A 101 -3.81 -14.72 1.05
CA HIS A 101 -3.69 -13.28 1.09
C HIS A 101 -5.05 -12.57 1.11
N ALA A 102 -5.18 -11.60 1.99
CA ALA A 102 -6.23 -10.58 1.96
C ALA A 102 -5.79 -9.36 1.14
N ILE A 103 -4.48 -9.05 1.15
CA ILE A 103 -3.90 -7.97 0.35
C ILE A 103 -2.68 -8.54 -0.37
N ARG A 104 -2.64 -8.36 -1.69
CA ARG A 104 -1.49 -8.70 -2.52
C ARG A 104 -1.11 -7.50 -3.39
N ILE A 105 0.14 -7.09 -3.30
CA ILE A 105 0.74 -6.06 -4.17
C ILE A 105 1.96 -6.69 -4.81
N ALA A 106 1.98 -6.75 -6.15
CA ALA A 106 3.09 -7.32 -6.89
C ALA A 106 3.61 -6.32 -7.93
N LEU A 107 4.89 -6.05 -7.90
CA LEU A 107 5.59 -5.17 -8.81
C LEU A 107 6.66 -5.98 -9.56
N GLU A 108 6.63 -5.92 -10.89
CA GLU A 108 7.64 -6.48 -11.77
C GLU A 108 8.18 -5.37 -12.66
N ASN A 109 9.50 -5.20 -12.70
CA ASN A 109 10.17 -4.15 -13.49
C ASN A 109 9.53 -2.75 -13.29
N THR A 110 9.13 -2.44 -12.06
CA THR A 110 8.34 -1.25 -11.72
C THR A 110 9.03 -0.47 -10.62
N SER A 111 9.44 0.77 -10.89
CA SER A 111 9.98 1.66 -9.88
C SER A 111 8.87 2.31 -9.04
N PHE A 112 9.13 2.54 -7.76
CA PHE A 112 8.17 3.08 -6.82
C PHE A 112 8.84 4.03 -5.81
N PHE A 113 8.04 4.85 -5.15
CA PHE A 113 8.47 5.68 -4.03
C PHE A 113 8.07 5.05 -2.69
N CYS A 114 6.79 4.70 -2.52
CA CYS A 114 6.34 4.01 -1.32
C CYS A 114 5.25 2.97 -1.61
N ILE A 115 5.30 1.88 -0.86
CA ILE A 115 4.29 0.82 -0.91
C ILE A 115 3.85 0.48 0.51
N ALA A 116 2.55 0.35 0.72
CA ALA A 116 2.02 -0.16 1.97
C ALA A 116 0.84 -1.12 1.74
N GLY A 117 0.77 -2.17 2.54
CA GLY A 117 -0.37 -3.07 2.52
C GLY A 117 -1.62 -2.39 3.07
N ALA A 118 -1.52 -1.85 4.28
CA ALA A 118 -2.63 -1.20 4.97
C ALA A 118 -2.19 0.13 5.57
N ALA A 119 -2.83 1.22 5.17
CA ALA A 119 -2.51 2.59 5.58
C ALA A 119 -3.75 3.37 6.09
N ALA A 120 -4.71 2.68 6.67
CA ALA A 120 -5.84 3.25 7.40
C ALA A 120 -6.29 2.28 8.49
N GLY A 121 -6.90 2.76 9.55
CA GLY A 121 -7.36 1.91 10.66
C GLY A 121 -8.35 0.83 10.23
N GLY A 122 -8.19 -0.39 10.76
CA GLY A 122 -9.07 -1.49 10.43
C GLY A 122 -8.51 -2.87 10.69
N THR A 123 -9.14 -3.88 10.09
CA THR A 123 -8.77 -5.29 10.24
C THR A 123 -8.51 -5.94 8.88
N VAL A 124 -7.38 -6.64 8.78
CA VAL A 124 -7.01 -7.48 7.64
C VAL A 124 -7.12 -8.94 8.06
N ASN A 125 -8.07 -9.68 7.48
CA ASN A 125 -8.29 -11.09 7.75
C ASN A 125 -7.65 -11.96 6.67
N GLY A 126 -6.38 -12.25 6.82
CA GLY A 126 -5.51 -12.97 5.90
C GLY A 126 -4.16 -12.29 5.77
N ASN A 127 -3.31 -12.79 4.90
CA ASN A 127 -1.95 -12.29 4.75
C ASN A 127 -1.90 -10.95 3.99
N ILE A 128 -0.87 -10.18 4.29
CA ILE A 128 -0.42 -9.06 3.45
C ILE A 128 0.84 -9.54 2.72
N ASP A 129 0.75 -9.70 1.41
CA ASP A 129 1.83 -10.14 0.56
C ASP A 129 2.26 -9.01 -0.38
N ILE A 130 3.49 -8.53 -0.22
CA ILE A 130 4.07 -7.48 -1.08
C ILE A 130 5.33 -8.05 -1.72
N SER A 131 5.39 -8.03 -3.04
CA SER A 131 6.56 -8.44 -3.80
C SER A 131 6.99 -7.36 -4.77
N ALA A 132 8.29 -7.08 -4.79
CA ALA A 132 8.92 -6.20 -5.77
C ALA A 132 10.08 -6.98 -6.42
N ASP A 133 9.97 -7.19 -7.73
CA ASP A 133 10.97 -7.90 -8.52
C ASP A 133 11.53 -6.96 -9.58
N ASN A 134 12.86 -6.77 -9.53
CA ASN A 134 13.59 -5.87 -10.44
C ASN A 134 13.02 -4.43 -10.48
N ALA A 135 12.37 -4.01 -9.38
CA ALA A 135 11.56 -2.80 -9.35
C ALA A 135 12.39 -1.52 -9.37
N SER A 136 13.66 -1.55 -8.95
CA SER A 136 14.47 -0.34 -8.84
C SER A 136 15.46 -0.14 -9.99
N LYS A 137 15.59 -1.07 -10.93
CA LYS A 137 16.51 -0.92 -12.07
C LYS A 137 16.09 0.18 -13.08
N GLY A 138 14.88 0.66 -13.01
CA GLY A 138 14.48 1.89 -13.67
C GLY A 138 14.93 3.08 -12.84
N LYS A 139 16.18 3.54 -13.04
CA LYS A 139 16.80 4.75 -12.48
C LYS A 139 15.82 5.57 -11.62
N ASN A 140 16.02 5.57 -10.31
CA ASN A 140 15.32 6.47 -9.39
C ASN A 140 15.62 7.92 -9.79
N ASN A 141 14.91 8.46 -10.76
CA ASN A 141 14.94 9.89 -11.08
C ASN A 141 14.19 10.73 -10.01
N TRP A 142 13.93 10.11 -8.83
CA TRP A 142 13.29 10.80 -7.72
C TRP A 142 14.26 11.73 -6.97
N GLY A 143 15.55 11.79 -7.39
CA GLY A 143 16.59 12.55 -6.70
C GLY A 143 17.05 11.89 -5.40
N ASP A 144 18.24 12.23 -4.93
CA ASP A 144 18.87 11.65 -3.73
C ASP A 144 18.16 12.00 -2.40
N PHE A 145 17.07 12.75 -2.44
CA PHE A 145 16.37 13.27 -1.27
C PHE A 145 15.18 12.43 -0.80
N TYR A 146 14.72 11.47 -1.59
CA TYR A 146 13.51 10.71 -1.28
C TYR A 146 13.85 9.27 -0.96
N ARG A 147 13.41 8.83 0.22
CA ARG A 147 13.60 7.46 0.68
C ARG A 147 12.49 6.59 0.12
N THR A 148 12.84 5.61 -0.68
CA THR A 148 11.91 4.57 -1.10
C THR A 148 11.63 3.62 0.07
N GLY A 149 10.37 3.26 0.28
CA GLY A 149 9.99 2.41 1.40
C GLY A 149 8.90 1.40 1.08
N ILE A 150 9.01 0.22 1.68
CA ILE A 150 7.98 -0.81 1.68
C ILE A 150 7.56 -1.09 3.12
N THR A 151 6.27 -1.05 3.38
CA THR A 151 5.72 -1.34 4.71
C THR A 151 4.56 -2.33 4.60
N GLY A 152 4.50 -3.29 5.51
CA GLY A 152 3.30 -4.13 5.65
C GLY A 152 2.11 -3.30 6.11
N ILE A 153 2.33 -2.49 7.15
CA ILE A 153 1.36 -1.57 7.74
C ILE A 153 2.02 -0.20 7.86
N GLY A 154 1.32 0.84 7.45
CA GLY A 154 1.81 2.21 7.61
C GLY A 154 1.79 3.02 6.33
N SER A 155 2.23 4.27 6.40
CA SER A 155 2.17 5.20 5.27
C SER A 155 3.49 5.38 4.52
N GLY A 156 4.57 4.71 4.95
CA GLY A 156 5.91 5.00 4.42
C GLY A 156 6.49 6.33 4.91
N ASP A 157 7.77 6.55 4.62
CA ASP A 157 8.63 7.57 5.24
C ASP A 157 8.16 9.03 5.12
N ASN A 158 7.27 9.39 4.20
CA ASN A 158 6.94 10.78 3.91
C ASN A 158 5.46 11.08 3.66
N LEU A 159 4.59 10.09 3.78
CA LEU A 159 3.16 10.32 3.68
C LEU A 159 2.61 10.47 5.10
N TYR A 160 2.42 11.69 5.55
CA TYR A 160 1.74 12.02 6.81
C TYR A 160 0.25 11.65 6.77
N LEU A 161 -0.05 10.43 6.35
CA LEU A 161 -1.43 9.95 6.38
C LEU A 161 -1.77 9.55 7.82
N PRO A 162 -2.87 10.06 8.37
CA PRO A 162 -3.35 9.64 9.68
C PRO A 162 -3.73 8.17 9.60
N ILE A 163 -3.00 7.33 10.32
CA ILE A 163 -3.23 5.89 10.36
C ILE A 163 -3.86 5.58 11.71
N GLY A 164 -5.06 5.04 11.70
CA GLY A 164 -5.63 4.41 12.88
C GLY A 164 -5.01 3.03 13.13
N ALA A 165 -5.36 2.39 14.25
CA ALA A 165 -4.89 1.05 14.57
C ALA A 165 -5.27 0.04 13.48
N VAL A 166 -4.30 -0.73 12.99
CA VAL A 166 -4.52 -1.83 12.05
C VAL A 166 -4.25 -3.16 12.76
N THR A 167 -5.19 -4.09 12.68
CA THR A 167 -5.00 -5.46 13.11
C THR A 167 -4.87 -6.39 11.90
N VAL A 168 -3.81 -7.17 11.82
CA VAL A 168 -3.59 -8.18 10.80
C VAL A 168 -3.78 -9.56 11.40
N ASN A 169 -4.83 -10.29 10.99
CA ASN A 169 -5.11 -11.67 11.35
C ASN A 169 -4.52 -12.62 10.30
N GLY A 170 -3.21 -12.59 10.14
CA GLY A 170 -2.44 -13.34 9.16
C GLY A 170 -0.99 -12.91 9.17
N ASP A 171 -0.22 -13.39 8.22
CA ASP A 171 1.19 -13.08 8.07
C ASP A 171 1.40 -11.79 7.25
N ILE A 172 2.55 -11.16 7.45
CA ILE A 172 3.05 -10.09 6.57
C ILE A 172 4.30 -10.61 5.87
N ASN A 173 4.23 -10.75 4.55
CA ASN A 173 5.30 -11.25 3.71
C ASN A 173 5.78 -10.17 2.75
N LEU A 174 7.01 -9.72 2.94
CA LEU A 174 7.66 -8.75 2.08
C LEU A 174 8.81 -9.43 1.33
N SER A 175 8.80 -9.38 0.00
CA SER A 175 9.81 -10.00 -0.86
C SER A 175 10.38 -8.99 -1.85
N LEU A 176 11.69 -8.78 -1.79
CA LEU A 176 12.42 -7.90 -2.70
C LEU A 176 13.47 -8.73 -3.44
N PHE A 177 13.43 -8.69 -4.76
CA PHE A 177 14.38 -9.37 -5.63
C PHE A 177 15.01 -8.35 -6.58
N ASP A 178 16.35 -8.32 -6.59
CA ASP A 178 17.14 -7.41 -7.44
C ASP A 178 16.70 -5.94 -7.32
N ASP A 179 16.33 -5.55 -6.13
CA ASP A 179 15.77 -4.24 -5.83
C ASP A 179 16.59 -3.48 -4.80
N SER A 180 16.59 -2.16 -4.90
CA SER A 180 17.13 -1.25 -3.89
C SER A 180 16.01 -0.44 -3.26
N CYS A 181 15.81 -0.64 -1.98
CA CYS A 181 14.86 0.10 -1.18
C CYS A 181 15.57 0.63 0.07
N ASN A 182 15.32 1.87 0.46
CA ASN A 182 15.98 2.46 1.60
C ASN A 182 15.46 1.92 2.93
N THR A 183 14.18 1.57 2.95
CA THR A 183 13.50 1.13 4.17
C THR A 183 12.51 0.01 3.92
N VAL A 184 12.55 -1.02 4.76
CA VAL A 184 11.62 -2.14 4.72
C VAL A 184 11.12 -2.42 6.13
N TYR A 185 9.82 -2.28 6.34
CA TYR A 185 9.18 -2.53 7.63
C TYR A 185 8.07 -3.57 7.48
N GLY A 186 8.16 -4.67 8.18
CA GLY A 186 7.08 -5.66 8.23
C GLY A 186 5.86 -5.15 8.99
N GLY A 187 6.09 -4.40 10.08
CA GLY A 187 5.05 -3.82 10.92
C GLY A 187 4.84 -2.32 10.68
N TYR A 188 4.55 -1.61 11.76
CA TYR A 188 4.32 -0.16 11.71
C TYR A 188 5.56 0.64 11.41
N PHE A 189 5.37 1.63 10.53
CA PHE A 189 6.30 2.72 10.33
C PHE A 189 5.65 4.02 10.75
N PHE A 190 5.37 4.59 11.63
CA PHE A 190 4.76 5.86 12.01
C PHE A 190 3.25 5.82 12.29
N THR A 191 2.90 6.04 13.53
CA THR A 191 1.52 6.34 13.91
C THR A 191 1.46 7.75 14.48
N ASN A 192 0.76 8.66 13.82
CA ASN A 192 0.51 10.00 14.36
C ASN A 192 -0.54 10.01 15.48
N THR A 193 -1.23 8.90 15.70
CA THR A 193 -2.38 8.81 16.60
C THR A 193 -2.09 8.10 17.91
N GLY A 194 -0.89 7.54 18.08
CA GLY A 194 -0.55 6.75 19.28
C GLY A 194 -1.27 5.40 19.37
N ASP A 195 -2.08 5.03 18.36
CA ASP A 195 -2.80 3.77 18.34
C ASP A 195 -1.87 2.60 18.04
N ALA A 196 -1.94 1.56 18.86
CA ALA A 196 -1.19 0.34 18.64
C ALA A 196 -1.88 -0.53 17.59
N GLY A 197 -1.11 -1.06 16.63
CA GLY A 197 -1.58 -2.11 15.75
C GLY A 197 -1.09 -3.47 16.20
N PHE A 198 -1.74 -4.51 15.70
CA PHE A 198 -1.44 -5.89 16.05
C PHE A 198 -1.22 -6.73 14.78
N VAL A 199 -0.19 -7.57 14.80
CA VAL A 199 0.01 -8.64 13.83
C VAL A 199 -0.09 -9.95 14.57
N ASN A 200 -1.14 -10.73 14.29
CA ASN A 200 -1.41 -12.02 14.93
C ASN A 200 -0.76 -13.20 14.19
N GLY A 201 0.06 -12.94 13.20
CA GLY A 201 0.85 -13.92 12.46
C GLY A 201 2.34 -13.59 12.48
N ASN A 202 3.07 -14.13 11.52
CA ASN A 202 4.50 -13.90 11.38
C ASN A 202 4.78 -12.69 10.47
N ILE A 203 5.94 -12.07 10.68
CA ILE A 203 6.48 -11.08 9.75
C ILE A 203 7.69 -11.72 9.07
N SER A 204 7.65 -11.85 7.76
CA SER A 204 8.71 -12.40 6.93
C SER A 204 9.21 -11.35 5.95
N ILE A 205 10.50 -11.08 5.96
CA ILE A 205 11.15 -10.17 5.02
C ILE A 205 12.23 -10.95 4.28
N THR A 206 12.09 -11.06 2.96
CA THR A 206 13.05 -11.71 2.09
C THR A 206 13.65 -10.68 1.15
N ILE A 207 14.97 -10.51 1.20
CA ILE A 207 15.71 -9.64 0.29
C ILE A 207 16.74 -10.52 -0.42
N ARG A 208 16.69 -10.55 -1.76
CA ARG A 208 17.64 -11.30 -2.59
C ARG A 208 18.18 -10.40 -3.68
N ASP A 209 19.49 -10.36 -3.79
CA ASP A 209 20.22 -9.70 -4.88
C ASP A 209 20.81 -10.80 -5.78
N SER A 210 20.61 -10.72 -7.08
CA SER A 210 21.23 -11.64 -8.03
C SER A 210 22.74 -11.44 -8.21
N GLY A 211 23.31 -10.44 -7.55
CA GLY A 211 24.73 -10.11 -7.62
C GLY A 211 25.15 -9.43 -8.92
N SER A 212 24.23 -9.05 -9.76
CA SER A 212 24.51 -8.24 -10.96
C SER A 212 24.60 -6.77 -10.59
N ARG A 213 25.77 -6.35 -10.12
CA ARG A 213 26.14 -4.93 -9.97
C ARG A 213 26.75 -4.40 -11.28
#